data_f309a976e299f0ebb3e03588df5ff438
#
_entry.id   f309a976e299f0ebb3e03588df5ff438
#
_cell.length_a   1.000
_cell.length_b   1.000
_cell.length_c   1.000
_cell.angle_alpha   90.00
_cell.angle_beta   90.00
_cell.angle_gamma   90.00
#
_symmetry.space_group_name_H-M   'P 1'
#
loop_
_entity.id
_entity.type
_entity.pdbx_description
1 polymer ?
#
loop_
_entity_poly.entity_id
_entity_poly.type
_entity_poly.pdbx_seq_one_letter_code
_entity_poly.pdbx_strand_id
1 'polypeptide(L)'
;MTTIPREQIQTKEILEWKGLHLLNFRTSSCSQKLRIYLNLKKIDWTSHSVNLAAGKNYTEWFLGINPKGLIPVLVDDGHVEIESNDILMHLEKKFPQNPLVDESEIESMNNLLKDCLLYTSPSPRD
;
A
#
# COMPACT_ATOMS: atom_id res chain seq x y z
N MET A 1 -12.56 3.52 8.08
CA MET A 1 -12.35 3.80 6.68
C MET A 1 -10.93 4.22 6.42
N THR A 2 -10.36 3.67 5.41
CA THR A 2 -8.97 3.90 5.08
C THR A 2 -8.79 4.57 3.71
N THR A 3 -9.90 4.87 3.06
CA THR A 3 -9.87 5.64 1.83
C THR A 3 -9.88 7.12 2.18
N ILE A 4 -8.98 7.88 1.57
CA ILE A 4 -8.97 9.33 1.76
C ILE A 4 -9.86 9.92 0.68
N PRO A 5 -10.94 10.63 1.04
CA PRO A 5 -11.82 11.23 0.03
C PRO A 5 -11.08 12.25 -0.83
N ARG A 6 -11.46 12.33 -2.10
CA ARG A 6 -10.81 13.25 -3.03
C ARG A 6 -10.81 14.69 -2.53
N GLU A 7 -11.90 15.11 -1.92
CA GLU A 7 -12.02 16.49 -1.48
C GLU A 7 -11.08 16.81 -0.32
N GLN A 8 -10.54 15.79 0.35
CA GLN A 8 -9.59 16.00 1.44
C GLN A 8 -8.15 15.99 0.98
N ILE A 9 -7.91 15.61 -0.28
CA ILE A 9 -6.55 15.58 -0.81
C ILE A 9 -6.11 17.01 -1.13
N GLN A 10 -5.06 17.45 -0.46
CA GLN A 10 -4.48 18.78 -0.71
C GLN A 10 -3.47 18.75 -1.84
N THR A 11 -2.75 17.65 -1.98
CA THR A 11 -1.76 17.48 -3.04
C THR A 11 -2.46 16.98 -4.28
N LYS A 12 -3.08 17.90 -4.99
CA LYS A 12 -4.01 17.58 -6.08
C LYS A 12 -3.38 16.84 -7.25
N GLU A 13 -2.07 16.95 -7.42
CA GLU A 13 -1.43 16.33 -8.58
C GLU A 13 -1.62 14.82 -8.60
N ILE A 14 -1.72 14.19 -7.42
CA ILE A 14 -1.84 12.73 -7.38
C ILE A 14 -3.20 12.26 -7.86
N LEU A 15 -4.18 13.14 -7.90
CA LEU A 15 -5.50 12.79 -8.39
C LEU A 15 -5.51 12.55 -9.90
N GLU A 16 -4.48 13.04 -10.58
CA GLU A 16 -4.34 12.86 -12.02
C GLU A 16 -3.48 11.67 -12.39
N TRP A 17 -2.88 11.02 -11.42
CA TRP A 17 -2.02 9.87 -11.68
C TRP A 17 -2.85 8.69 -12.20
N LYS A 18 -2.29 7.99 -13.17
CA LYS A 18 -2.93 6.80 -13.74
C LYS A 18 -2.20 5.56 -13.28
N GLY A 19 -2.95 4.48 -13.10
CA GLY A 19 -2.37 3.22 -12.69
C GLY A 19 -2.11 3.18 -11.20
N LEU A 20 -1.31 2.19 -10.79
CA LEU A 20 -1.00 1.97 -9.39
C LEU A 20 0.30 2.65 -9.01
N HIS A 21 0.25 3.45 -7.97
CA HIS A 21 1.41 4.14 -7.43
C HIS A 21 1.48 3.83 -5.93
N LEU A 22 2.64 3.44 -5.45
CA LEU A 22 2.83 3.14 -4.04
C LEU A 22 3.85 4.08 -3.45
N LEU A 23 3.40 4.88 -2.48
CA LEU A 23 4.32 5.73 -1.73
C LEU A 23 4.84 4.89 -0.58
N ASN A 24 6.15 4.67 -0.58
CA ASN A 24 6.75 3.70 0.32
C ASN A 24 8.19 4.07 0.65
N PHE A 25 8.80 3.31 1.54
CA PHE A 25 10.21 3.50 1.84
C PHE A 25 10.82 2.14 2.15
N ARG A 26 12.07 1.96 1.71
CA ARG A 26 12.74 0.65 1.77
C ARG A 26 12.83 0.06 3.18
N THR A 27 12.94 0.90 4.21
CA THR A 27 13.10 0.39 5.57
C THR A 27 11.77 0.14 6.26
N SER A 28 10.66 0.48 5.63
CA SER A 28 9.33 0.24 6.21
C SER A 28 8.92 -1.20 5.93
N SER A 29 8.70 -2.00 6.97
CA SER A 29 8.32 -3.40 6.78
C SER A 29 6.95 -3.52 6.13
N CYS A 30 6.03 -2.61 6.44
CA CYS A 30 4.71 -2.65 5.79
C CYS A 30 4.82 -2.30 4.31
N SER A 31 5.70 -1.35 3.95
CA SER A 31 5.94 -1.04 2.55
C SER A 31 6.58 -2.23 1.84
N GLN A 32 7.53 -2.87 2.49
CA GLN A 32 8.22 -4.01 1.92
C GLN A 32 7.24 -5.14 1.62
N LYS A 33 6.34 -5.39 2.54
CA LYS A 33 5.31 -6.40 2.36
C LYS A 33 4.49 -6.15 1.09
N LEU A 34 4.08 -4.89 0.90
CA LEU A 34 3.28 -4.55 -0.27
C LEU A 34 4.07 -4.66 -1.57
N ARG A 35 5.35 -4.26 -1.54
CA ARG A 35 6.19 -4.38 -2.74
C ARG A 35 6.32 -5.84 -3.15
N ILE A 36 6.55 -6.71 -2.17
CA ILE A 36 6.68 -8.13 -2.46
C ILE A 36 5.36 -8.70 -2.96
N TYR A 37 4.26 -8.30 -2.32
CA TYR A 37 2.94 -8.74 -2.74
C TYR A 37 2.68 -8.38 -4.20
N LEU A 38 2.92 -7.12 -4.56
CA LEU A 38 2.67 -6.65 -5.92
C LEU A 38 3.51 -7.42 -6.93
N ASN A 39 4.76 -7.69 -6.57
CA ASN A 39 5.66 -8.41 -7.47
C ASN A 39 5.29 -9.88 -7.61
N LEU A 40 4.88 -10.51 -6.52
CA LEU A 40 4.45 -11.91 -6.57
C LEU A 40 3.20 -12.07 -7.42
N LYS A 41 2.28 -11.11 -7.33
CA LYS A 41 1.06 -11.14 -8.12
C LYS A 41 1.29 -10.64 -9.55
N LYS A 42 2.50 -10.19 -9.86
CA LYS A 42 2.87 -9.70 -11.19
C LYS A 42 2.00 -8.53 -11.62
N ILE A 43 1.76 -7.62 -10.69
CA ILE A 43 0.99 -6.41 -10.94
C ILE A 43 1.95 -5.27 -11.23
N ASP A 44 1.67 -4.50 -12.28
CA ASP A 44 2.51 -3.34 -12.62
C ASP A 44 2.21 -2.20 -11.66
N TRP A 45 3.26 -1.54 -11.18
CA TRP A 45 3.10 -0.43 -10.24
C TRP A 45 4.31 0.49 -10.30
N THR A 46 4.10 1.74 -9.86
CA THR A 46 5.15 2.74 -9.84
C THR A 46 5.50 3.05 -8.38
N SER A 47 6.79 3.07 -8.08
CA SER A 47 7.27 3.31 -6.72
C SER A 47 7.62 4.78 -6.52
N HIS A 48 7.19 5.32 -5.39
CA HIS A 48 7.56 6.68 -4.97
C HIS A 48 8.16 6.59 -3.58
N SER A 49 9.43 6.96 -3.48
CA SER A 49 10.13 6.86 -2.20
C SER A 49 9.78 8.04 -1.30
N VAL A 50 9.39 7.74 -0.06
CA VAL A 50 9.14 8.76 0.96
C VAL A 50 10.15 8.51 2.07
N ASN A 51 11.22 9.27 2.07
CA ASN A 51 12.35 9.03 2.97
C ASN A 51 11.99 9.35 4.42
N LEU A 52 11.71 8.31 5.20
CA LEU A 52 11.33 8.45 6.60
C LEU A 52 12.48 9.01 7.43
N ALA A 53 13.71 8.61 7.10
CA ALA A 53 14.87 9.08 7.85
C ALA A 53 15.05 10.58 7.72
N ALA A 54 14.63 11.15 6.58
CA ALA A 54 14.73 12.58 6.34
C ALA A 54 13.43 13.31 6.69
N GLY A 55 12.45 12.60 7.27
CA GLY A 55 11.19 13.20 7.66
C GLY A 55 10.30 13.61 6.50
N LYS A 56 10.48 12.99 5.34
CA LYS A 56 9.71 13.37 4.16
C LYS A 56 8.22 13.04 4.30
N ASN A 57 7.89 12.15 5.22
CA ASN A 57 6.48 11.81 5.49
C ASN A 57 5.78 12.94 6.26
N TYR A 58 6.53 13.94 6.71
CA TYR A 58 5.96 15.10 7.42
C TYR A 58 6.00 16.36 6.58
N THR A 59 6.34 16.24 5.30
CA THR A 59 6.32 17.39 4.40
C THR A 59 4.88 17.76 4.06
N GLU A 60 4.70 19.02 3.70
CA GLU A 60 3.39 19.50 3.29
C GLU A 60 2.85 18.67 2.13
N TRP A 61 3.74 18.30 1.20
CA TRP A 61 3.36 17.52 0.04
C TRP A 61 2.75 16.17 0.46
N PHE A 62 3.43 15.45 1.35
CA PHE A 62 2.95 14.13 1.76
C PHE A 62 1.75 14.22 2.68
N LEU A 63 1.76 15.17 3.62
CA LEU A 63 0.62 15.33 4.53
C LEU A 63 -0.63 15.75 3.77
N GLY A 64 -0.46 16.37 2.61
CA GLY A 64 -1.58 16.71 1.75
C GLY A 64 -2.20 15.48 1.10
N ILE A 65 -1.51 14.34 1.14
CA ILE A 65 -2.03 13.07 0.65
C ILE A 65 -2.57 12.25 1.82
N ASN A 66 -1.74 12.07 2.85
CA ASN A 66 -2.11 11.32 4.04
C ASN A 66 -1.83 12.17 5.28
N PRO A 67 -2.85 12.77 5.87
CA PRO A 67 -2.64 13.65 7.04
C PRO A 67 -2.06 12.94 8.25
N LYS A 68 -2.11 11.61 8.28
CA LYS A 68 -1.50 10.85 9.37
C LYS A 68 0.01 10.77 9.26
N GLY A 69 0.58 11.12 8.10
CA GLY A 69 2.02 11.10 7.91
C GLY A 69 2.63 9.70 7.92
N LEU A 70 1.85 8.69 7.54
CA LEU A 70 2.29 7.30 7.57
C LEU A 70 2.35 6.71 6.17
N ILE A 71 3.29 5.80 5.96
CA ILE A 71 3.37 5.00 4.74
C ILE A 71 3.09 3.55 5.12
N PRO A 72 2.68 2.69 4.19
CA PRO A 72 2.52 2.94 2.76
C PRO A 72 1.20 3.63 2.42
N VAL A 73 1.17 4.25 1.24
CA VAL A 73 -0.05 4.83 0.68
C VAL A 73 -0.17 4.35 -0.75
N LEU A 74 -1.33 3.83 -1.11
CA LEU A 74 -1.59 3.41 -2.48
C LEU A 74 -2.43 4.46 -3.17
N VAL A 75 -2.00 4.87 -4.37
CA VAL A 75 -2.79 5.75 -5.21
C VAL A 75 -3.14 4.94 -6.47
N ASP A 76 -4.42 4.64 -6.64
CA ASP A 76 -4.90 3.80 -7.74
C ASP A 76 -5.81 4.65 -8.62
N ASP A 77 -5.26 5.13 -9.74
CA ASP A 77 -5.99 6.04 -10.64
C ASP A 77 -6.58 7.21 -9.86
N GLY A 78 -5.80 7.77 -8.95
CA GLY A 78 -6.23 8.91 -8.14
C GLY A 78 -6.99 8.54 -6.88
N HIS A 79 -7.31 7.26 -6.69
CA HIS A 79 -7.97 6.79 -5.47
C HIS A 79 -6.91 6.50 -4.41
N VAL A 80 -7.04 7.13 -3.25
CA VAL A 80 -6.02 7.03 -2.20
C VAL A 80 -6.47 6.09 -1.11
N GLU A 81 -5.68 5.04 -0.89
CA GLU A 81 -5.95 4.05 0.14
C GLU A 81 -4.77 4.03 1.10
N ILE A 82 -5.05 4.03 2.40
CA ILE A 82 -4.01 3.95 3.42
C ILE A 82 -4.26 2.69 4.25
N GLU A 83 -3.31 2.32 5.11
CA GLU A 83 -3.32 1.11 5.94
C GLU A 83 -3.02 -0.12 5.09
N SER A 84 -1.89 -0.75 5.37
CA SER A 84 -1.39 -1.83 4.52
C SER A 84 -2.38 -2.97 4.34
N ASN A 85 -3.16 -3.30 5.38
CA ASN A 85 -4.15 -4.36 5.25
C ASN A 85 -5.23 -4.04 4.26
N ASP A 86 -5.73 -2.82 4.35
CA ASP A 86 -6.83 -2.42 3.48
C ASP A 86 -6.34 -2.23 2.06
N ILE A 87 -5.06 -1.85 1.91
CA ILE A 87 -4.45 -1.79 0.59
C ILE A 87 -4.40 -3.19 -0.02
N LEU A 88 -4.02 -4.20 0.79
CA LEU A 88 -4.00 -5.57 0.31
C LEU A 88 -5.37 -6.04 -0.11
N MET A 89 -6.39 -5.72 0.70
CA MET A 89 -7.76 -6.11 0.37
C MET A 89 -8.23 -5.43 -0.91
N HIS A 90 -7.87 -4.17 -1.06
CA HIS A 90 -8.22 -3.43 -2.27
C HIS A 90 -7.60 -4.10 -3.51
N LEU A 91 -6.32 -4.48 -3.41
CA LEU A 91 -5.62 -5.10 -4.52
C LEU A 91 -6.16 -6.49 -4.82
N GLU A 92 -6.52 -7.26 -3.79
CA GLU A 92 -7.10 -8.59 -4.02
C GLU A 92 -8.43 -8.49 -4.75
N LYS A 93 -9.22 -7.50 -4.43
CA LYS A 93 -10.50 -7.30 -5.10
C LYS A 93 -10.30 -6.83 -6.54
N LYS A 94 -9.29 -6.00 -6.76
CA LYS A 94 -9.05 -5.44 -8.08
C LYS A 94 -8.42 -6.46 -9.03
N PHE A 95 -7.59 -7.36 -8.50
CA PHE A 95 -6.82 -8.31 -9.32
C PHE A 95 -7.08 -9.75 -8.92
N PRO A 96 -8.35 -10.20 -8.89
CA PRO A 96 -8.62 -11.58 -8.54
C PRO A 96 -8.11 -12.56 -9.59
N GLN A 97 -7.87 -12.07 -10.80
CA GLN A 97 -7.38 -12.91 -11.89
C GLN A 97 -5.88 -13.19 -11.77
N ASN A 98 -5.22 -12.60 -10.78
CA ASN A 98 -3.79 -12.83 -10.56
C ASN A 98 -3.56 -13.61 -9.28
N PRO A 99 -4.13 -14.81 -9.13
CA PRO A 99 -3.98 -15.54 -7.86
C PRO A 99 -2.59 -16.12 -7.72
N LEU A 100 -2.17 -16.29 -6.47
CA LEU A 100 -0.95 -17.02 -6.20
C LEU A 100 -1.29 -18.51 -6.32
N VAL A 101 -0.59 -19.20 -7.22
CA VAL A 101 -0.87 -20.61 -7.46
C VAL A 101 0.24 -21.52 -6.95
N ASP A 102 1.41 -20.97 -6.72
CA ASP A 102 2.54 -21.73 -6.22
C ASP A 102 2.49 -21.74 -4.70
N GLU A 103 2.57 -22.93 -4.12
CA GLU A 103 2.49 -23.09 -2.67
C GLU A 103 3.59 -22.31 -1.95
N SER A 104 4.79 -22.26 -2.54
CA SER A 104 5.88 -21.53 -1.92
C SER A 104 5.64 -20.03 -1.93
N GLU A 105 4.98 -19.53 -2.98
CA GLU A 105 4.62 -18.11 -3.05
C GLU A 105 3.58 -17.77 -1.99
N ILE A 106 2.59 -18.65 -1.81
CA ILE A 106 1.56 -18.45 -0.80
C ILE A 106 2.18 -18.44 0.59
N GLU A 107 3.09 -19.36 0.83
CA GLU A 107 3.77 -19.44 2.12
C GLU A 107 4.61 -18.19 2.37
N SER A 108 5.33 -17.72 1.35
CA SER A 108 6.12 -16.50 1.47
C SER A 108 5.24 -15.32 1.80
N MET A 109 4.10 -15.21 1.12
CA MET A 109 3.17 -14.12 1.36
C MET A 109 2.63 -14.17 2.77
N ASN A 110 2.24 -15.36 3.24
CA ASN A 110 1.72 -15.50 4.60
C ASN A 110 2.75 -15.12 5.64
N ASN A 111 4.02 -15.48 5.41
CA ASN A 111 5.08 -15.10 6.33
C ASN A 111 5.27 -13.59 6.38
N LEU A 112 5.19 -12.94 5.23
CA LEU A 112 5.31 -11.49 5.15
C LEU A 112 4.14 -10.80 5.85
N LEU A 113 2.95 -11.31 5.62
CA LEU A 113 1.76 -10.75 6.24
C LEU A 113 1.84 -10.86 7.75
N LYS A 114 2.39 -11.98 8.22
CA LYS A 114 2.49 -12.23 9.64
C LYS A 114 3.33 -11.17 10.35
N ASP A 115 4.45 -10.78 9.73
CA ASP A 115 5.35 -9.81 10.34
C ASP A 115 4.72 -8.44 10.46
N CYS A 116 3.94 -8.04 9.48
CA CYS A 116 3.39 -6.70 9.45
C CYS A 116 2.01 -6.62 10.06
N LEU A 117 1.27 -7.73 10.03
CA LEU A 117 -0.09 -7.78 10.53
C LEU A 117 -0.11 -8.32 11.91
N LEU A 118 0.53 -7.65 12.79
CA LEU A 118 0.51 -8.07 14.17
C LEU A 118 -0.87 -8.20 14.68
N TYR A 119 -1.68 -7.43 14.11
CA TYR A 119 -3.04 -7.45 14.47
C TYR A 119 -3.71 -8.65 13.97
N THR A 120 -3.12 -9.16 13.11
CA THR A 120 -3.65 -10.16 12.50
C THR A 120 -4.70 -10.80 12.85
N SER A 121 -5.03 -10.77 12.89
CA SER A 121 -5.92 -11.33 13.04
C SER A 121 -6.38 -12.05 12.50
N PRO A 122 -6.51 -12.46 12.44
CA PRO A 122 -7.01 -13.01 11.92
C PRO A 122 -7.75 -13.21 11.60
N SER A 123 -7.88 -13.22 11.60
CA SER A 123 -8.54 -13.28 11.22
C SER A 123 -9.11 -13.24 11.00
N PRO A 124 -9.44 -13.09 11.08
CA PRO A 124 -10.35 -13.17 10.82
C PRO A 124 -10.81 -13.28 9.93
N ARG A 125 -10.54 -13.38 9.57
CA ARG A 125 -10.84 -13.54 8.77
C ARG A 125 -11.27 -14.35 8.81
N ASP A 126 -11.36 -14.61 9.41
CA ASP A 126 -11.85 -15.19 9.53
C ASP A 126 -12.49 -15.19 9.34
#